data_b07cf5ea48ec38ac89e0db710924aa4f
#
_entry.id   b07cf5ea48ec38ac89e0db710924aa4f
#
_cell.length_a   1.000
_cell.length_b   1.000
_cell.length_c   1.000
_cell.angle_alpha   90.00
_cell.angle_beta   90.00
_cell.angle_gamma   90.00
#
_symmetry.space_group_name_H-M   'P 1'
#
loop_
_entity.id
_entity.type
_entity.pdbx_description
1 polymer ?
#
loop_
_entity_poly.entity_id
_entity_poly.type
_entity_poly.pdbx_seq_one_letter_code
_entity_poly.pdbx_strand_id
1 'polypeptide(L)'
;TIDGVEKTVEINDAVPATFDDGTTKKTVEGVGTFTVAADGTVTFVPEKSYVGTAPAVTVVREDKNGTKASAIYTPTVTPVKPTAEDVSSKDIQGSTQTGKPTFTEGDPRVPIDDNVPATFDDGSIIRVVPGQGSYAVKPDGTVTFKPEKSFTGTAKGVTVKRVDKNGTVVTAKYTPTVVPVTPTATPAETTDIQGATQTGKPEFKGGTVDIDGVEKSVAINEAVPATFDDGSTTKTVEGVG
;
A
#
# COMPACT_ATOMS: atom_id res chain seq x y z
N THR A 1 -22.34 -50.40 34.46
CA THR A 1 -22.24 -51.88 34.43
C THR A 1 -23.33 -52.51 35.30
N ILE A 2 -23.91 -53.61 34.82
CA ILE A 2 -24.85 -54.43 35.59
C ILE A 2 -24.18 -55.80 35.70
N ASP A 3 -23.97 -56.29 36.92
CA ASP A 3 -23.31 -57.57 37.22
C ASP A 3 -21.96 -57.73 36.50
N GLY A 4 -21.19 -56.64 36.39
CA GLY A 4 -19.89 -56.61 35.71
C GLY A 4 -19.92 -56.54 34.18
N VAL A 5 -21.13 -56.47 33.56
CA VAL A 5 -21.34 -56.35 32.12
C VAL A 5 -21.70 -54.91 31.78
N GLU A 6 -20.94 -54.30 30.88
CA GLU A 6 -21.28 -52.97 30.35
C GLU A 6 -22.55 -53.03 29.51
N LYS A 7 -23.50 -52.16 29.82
CA LYS A 7 -24.75 -51.98 29.07
C LYS A 7 -24.77 -50.52 28.56
N THR A 8 -25.08 -50.34 27.29
CA THR A 8 -25.17 -49.03 26.65
C THR A 8 -26.51 -48.86 25.94
N VAL A 9 -27.01 -47.64 25.91
CA VAL A 9 -28.11 -47.21 25.04
C VAL A 9 -27.52 -46.31 23.97
N GLU A 10 -27.81 -46.64 22.73
CA GLU A 10 -27.31 -45.87 21.60
C GLU A 10 -28.03 -44.54 21.45
N ILE A 11 -27.34 -43.57 20.87
CA ILE A 11 -27.94 -42.30 20.46
C ILE A 11 -29.01 -42.59 19.39
N ASN A 12 -30.11 -41.85 19.48
CA ASN A 12 -31.23 -41.97 18.51
C ASN A 12 -30.95 -41.07 17.29
N ASP A 13 -30.39 -41.62 16.22
CA ASP A 13 -30.08 -40.88 15.00
C ASP A 13 -31.35 -40.48 14.19
N ALA A 14 -32.53 -41.02 14.56
CA ALA A 14 -33.78 -40.56 13.98
C ALA A 14 -34.26 -39.21 14.56
N VAL A 15 -33.69 -38.78 15.67
CA VAL A 15 -33.95 -37.48 16.32
C VAL A 15 -32.74 -36.55 16.10
N PRO A 16 -32.87 -35.54 15.24
CA PRO A 16 -31.76 -34.65 14.94
C PRO A 16 -31.35 -33.85 16.18
N ALA A 17 -30.05 -33.53 16.25
CA ALA A 17 -29.50 -32.60 17.25
C ALA A 17 -30.12 -31.22 17.12
N THR A 18 -30.26 -30.54 18.27
CA THR A 18 -30.69 -29.14 18.34
C THR A 18 -29.83 -28.39 19.36
N PHE A 19 -29.92 -27.08 19.36
CA PHE A 19 -29.50 -26.28 20.49
C PHE A 19 -30.47 -26.47 21.68
N ASP A 20 -30.08 -25.98 22.83
CA ASP A 20 -30.84 -26.06 24.10
C ASP A 20 -32.24 -25.42 24.03
N ASP A 21 -32.44 -24.45 23.13
CA ASP A 21 -33.72 -23.79 22.84
C ASP A 21 -34.57 -24.54 21.78
N GLY A 22 -34.12 -25.71 21.30
CA GLY A 22 -34.77 -26.50 20.26
C GLY A 22 -34.54 -26.05 18.83
N THR A 23 -33.76 -24.95 18.63
CA THR A 23 -33.45 -24.46 17.28
C THR A 23 -32.22 -25.17 16.70
N THR A 24 -32.03 -25.05 15.37
CA THR A 24 -30.82 -25.52 14.65
C THR A 24 -29.92 -24.36 14.19
N LYS A 25 -30.30 -23.11 14.48
CA LYS A 25 -29.54 -21.91 14.12
C LYS A 25 -29.66 -20.87 15.21
N LYS A 26 -28.52 -20.29 15.62
CA LYS A 26 -28.43 -19.16 16.55
C LYS A 26 -27.55 -18.07 15.94
N THR A 27 -28.04 -16.84 15.90
CA THR A 27 -27.26 -15.66 15.50
C THR A 27 -27.01 -14.80 16.71
N VAL A 28 -25.74 -14.44 16.95
CA VAL A 28 -25.30 -13.52 18.00
C VAL A 28 -24.77 -12.27 17.32
N GLU A 29 -25.45 -11.16 17.52
CA GLU A 29 -25.10 -9.87 16.90
C GLU A 29 -23.66 -9.46 17.27
N GLY A 30 -22.88 -9.01 16.29
CA GLY A 30 -21.48 -8.63 16.45
C GLY A 30 -20.51 -9.81 16.64
N VAL A 31 -21.00 -11.05 16.64
CA VAL A 31 -20.19 -12.26 16.86
C VAL A 31 -20.24 -13.21 15.67
N GLY A 32 -21.43 -13.64 15.27
CA GLY A 32 -21.59 -14.59 14.16
C GLY A 32 -22.80 -15.49 14.28
N THR A 33 -22.82 -16.52 13.46
CA THR A 33 -23.94 -17.48 13.36
C THR A 33 -23.46 -18.91 13.60
N PHE A 34 -24.16 -19.60 14.50
CA PHE A 34 -24.01 -21.02 14.78
C PHE A 34 -25.11 -21.80 14.06
N THR A 35 -24.76 -22.93 13.50
CA THR A 35 -25.71 -23.94 12.97
C THR A 35 -25.32 -25.31 13.51
N VAL A 36 -26.29 -26.15 13.83
CA VAL A 36 -26.06 -27.53 14.23
C VAL A 36 -26.68 -28.49 13.21
N ALA A 37 -25.88 -29.45 12.77
CA ALA A 37 -26.32 -30.52 11.90
C ALA A 37 -27.02 -31.65 12.71
N ALA A 38 -27.74 -32.54 12.01
CA ALA A 38 -28.49 -33.63 12.66
C ALA A 38 -27.62 -34.54 13.55
N ASP A 39 -26.36 -34.73 13.17
CA ASP A 39 -25.38 -35.52 13.93
C ASP A 39 -24.78 -34.82 15.13
N GLY A 40 -25.09 -33.53 15.36
CA GLY A 40 -24.56 -32.71 16.42
C GLY A 40 -23.33 -31.88 16.03
N THR A 41 -22.87 -31.96 14.79
CA THR A 41 -21.79 -31.12 14.29
C THR A 41 -22.20 -29.64 14.28
N VAL A 42 -21.45 -28.80 14.96
CA VAL A 42 -21.68 -27.36 15.00
C VAL A 42 -20.76 -26.65 14.01
N THR A 43 -21.34 -25.83 13.16
CA THR A 43 -20.60 -24.87 12.31
C THR A 43 -20.78 -23.47 12.88
N PHE A 44 -19.67 -22.76 13.09
CA PHE A 44 -19.67 -21.35 13.49
C PHE A 44 -19.10 -20.50 12.36
N VAL A 45 -19.85 -19.50 11.92
CA VAL A 45 -19.44 -18.51 10.94
C VAL A 45 -19.34 -17.18 11.67
N PRO A 46 -18.12 -16.70 12.01
CA PRO A 46 -17.93 -15.41 12.67
C PRO A 46 -18.26 -14.25 11.74
N GLU A 47 -18.63 -13.10 12.30
CA GLU A 47 -18.59 -11.84 11.58
C GLU A 47 -17.14 -11.47 11.26
N LYS A 48 -16.92 -10.79 10.12
CA LYS A 48 -15.56 -10.49 9.61
C LYS A 48 -14.72 -9.68 10.59
N SER A 49 -15.34 -8.83 11.38
CA SER A 49 -14.69 -7.98 12.38
C SER A 49 -14.53 -8.66 13.74
N TYR A 50 -15.15 -9.85 13.94
CA TYR A 50 -15.14 -10.51 15.25
C TYR A 50 -13.81 -11.18 15.54
N VAL A 51 -13.28 -10.93 16.72
CA VAL A 51 -12.08 -11.56 17.27
C VAL A 51 -12.32 -11.86 18.76
N GLY A 52 -11.93 -13.02 19.21
CA GLY A 52 -12.06 -13.45 20.59
C GLY A 52 -12.81 -14.77 20.75
N THR A 53 -13.10 -15.13 21.99
CA THR A 53 -13.86 -16.33 22.31
C THR A 53 -15.35 -16.03 22.23
N ALA A 54 -16.06 -16.72 21.34
CA ALA A 54 -17.50 -16.55 21.17
C ALA A 54 -18.27 -17.14 22.38
N PRO A 55 -19.50 -16.66 22.63
CA PRO A 55 -20.38 -17.27 23.61
C PRO A 55 -20.56 -18.76 23.33
N ALA A 56 -20.55 -19.56 24.37
CA ALA A 56 -20.77 -21.00 24.26
C ALA A 56 -22.21 -21.30 23.80
N VAL A 57 -22.36 -22.32 22.99
CA VAL A 57 -23.68 -22.88 22.62
C VAL A 57 -23.78 -24.30 23.14
N THR A 58 -24.96 -24.71 23.60
CA THR A 58 -25.23 -26.04 24.11
C THR A 58 -25.96 -26.86 23.05
N VAL A 59 -25.42 -28.01 22.67
CA VAL A 59 -26.01 -28.96 21.75
C VAL A 59 -26.67 -30.06 22.55
N VAL A 60 -27.89 -30.47 22.18
CA VAL A 60 -28.68 -31.50 22.83
C VAL A 60 -28.96 -32.64 21.85
N ARG A 61 -28.72 -33.86 22.30
CA ARG A 61 -29.15 -35.12 21.64
C ARG A 61 -29.87 -36.01 22.62
N GLU A 62 -30.59 -36.96 22.13
CA GLU A 62 -31.24 -37.98 22.97
C GLU A 62 -30.85 -39.40 22.57
N ASP A 63 -30.93 -40.31 23.50
CA ASP A 63 -30.75 -41.74 23.26
C ASP A 63 -32.06 -42.41 22.76
N LYS A 64 -32.01 -43.68 22.46
CA LYS A 64 -33.19 -44.46 22.01
C LYS A 64 -34.27 -44.59 23.08
N ASN A 65 -34.00 -44.25 24.32
CA ASN A 65 -34.99 -44.22 25.40
C ASN A 65 -35.57 -42.78 25.61
N GLY A 66 -35.14 -41.79 24.82
CA GLY A 66 -35.56 -40.40 24.97
C GLY A 66 -34.82 -39.62 26.05
N THR A 67 -33.74 -40.19 26.63
CA THR A 67 -32.92 -39.53 27.62
C THR A 67 -32.00 -38.49 26.95
N LYS A 68 -32.05 -37.25 27.36
CA LYS A 68 -31.28 -36.19 26.77
C LYS A 68 -29.87 -36.09 27.36
N ALA A 69 -28.90 -35.86 26.49
CA ALA A 69 -27.53 -35.49 26.79
C ALA A 69 -27.20 -34.13 26.14
N SER A 70 -26.38 -33.33 26.80
CA SER A 70 -25.98 -32.03 26.28
C SER A 70 -24.46 -31.86 26.34
N ALA A 71 -23.92 -31.13 25.36
CA ALA A 71 -22.50 -30.78 25.28
C ALA A 71 -22.35 -29.33 24.82
N ILE A 72 -21.26 -28.69 25.27
CA ILE A 72 -20.97 -27.28 24.98
C ILE A 72 -19.96 -27.20 23.82
N TYR A 73 -20.16 -26.25 22.92
CA TYR A 73 -19.19 -25.84 21.89
C TYR A 73 -18.84 -24.37 22.08
N THR A 74 -17.54 -24.07 22.12
CA THR A 74 -17.02 -22.71 22.36
C THR A 74 -15.90 -22.42 21.36
N PRO A 75 -16.15 -21.72 20.25
CA PRO A 75 -15.12 -21.37 19.28
C PRO A 75 -14.36 -20.11 19.71
N THR A 76 -13.07 -20.04 19.34
CA THR A 76 -12.24 -18.85 19.47
C THR A 76 -11.74 -18.41 18.11
N VAL A 77 -11.88 -17.10 17.82
CA VAL A 77 -11.43 -16.46 16.58
C VAL A 77 -10.17 -15.66 16.87
N THR A 78 -9.09 -15.99 16.18
CA THR A 78 -7.82 -15.26 16.28
C THR A 78 -7.73 -14.15 15.23
N PRO A 79 -7.10 -12.99 15.53
CA PRO A 79 -6.98 -11.91 14.58
C PRO A 79 -6.05 -12.28 13.42
N VAL A 80 -6.42 -11.84 12.21
CA VAL A 80 -5.54 -11.85 11.04
C VAL A 80 -5.00 -10.44 10.85
N LYS A 81 -3.68 -10.31 10.71
CA LYS A 81 -3.01 -9.01 10.55
C LYS A 81 -2.18 -9.02 9.27
N PRO A 82 -2.61 -8.32 8.22
CA PRO A 82 -1.77 -8.10 7.05
C PRO A 82 -0.56 -7.23 7.43
N THR A 83 0.52 -7.37 6.64
CA THR A 83 1.75 -6.59 6.79
C THR A 83 2.04 -5.79 5.53
N ALA A 84 2.90 -4.80 5.63
CA ALA A 84 3.32 -4.02 4.47
C ALA A 84 4.77 -3.55 4.63
N GLU A 85 5.41 -3.30 3.48
CA GLU A 85 6.77 -2.79 3.39
C GLU A 85 6.77 -1.44 2.66
N ASP A 86 7.47 -0.48 3.24
CA ASP A 86 7.70 0.83 2.66
C ASP A 86 8.58 0.72 1.41
N VAL A 87 8.43 1.67 0.50
CA VAL A 87 9.26 1.75 -0.70
C VAL A 87 9.79 3.18 -0.89
N SER A 88 10.97 3.29 -1.44
CA SER A 88 11.56 4.55 -1.88
C SER A 88 11.94 4.48 -3.35
N SER A 89 12.13 5.65 -3.96
CA SER A 89 12.70 5.79 -5.28
C SER A 89 13.66 6.97 -5.32
N LYS A 90 14.54 7.00 -6.32
CA LYS A 90 15.52 8.05 -6.50
C LYS A 90 15.70 8.32 -7.98
N ASP A 91 15.56 9.55 -8.41
CA ASP A 91 15.80 9.97 -9.79
C ASP A 91 16.20 11.44 -9.84
N ILE A 92 16.59 11.90 -11.03
CA ILE A 92 17.06 13.27 -11.26
C ILE A 92 15.92 14.28 -11.21
N GLN A 93 16.29 15.52 -11.00
CA GLN A 93 15.40 16.69 -11.01
C GLN A 93 14.52 16.72 -12.27
N GLY A 94 13.21 16.89 -12.09
CA GLY A 94 12.21 16.94 -13.14
C GLY A 94 11.68 15.56 -13.60
N SER A 95 12.34 14.45 -13.22
CA SER A 95 11.90 13.11 -13.60
C SER A 95 10.71 12.63 -12.77
N THR A 96 9.71 12.05 -13.45
CA THR A 96 8.61 11.36 -12.80
C THR A 96 9.11 10.03 -12.22
N GLN A 97 8.76 9.74 -10.97
CA GLN A 97 9.17 8.54 -10.26
C GLN A 97 7.96 7.67 -9.91
N THR A 98 8.17 6.39 -9.78
CA THR A 98 7.14 5.44 -9.33
C THR A 98 7.67 4.59 -8.21
N GLY A 99 6.78 4.23 -7.29
CA GLY A 99 7.04 3.24 -6.25
C GLY A 99 5.79 2.43 -5.96
N LYS A 100 5.96 1.15 -5.65
CA LYS A 100 4.87 0.25 -5.29
C LYS A 100 5.19 -0.40 -3.95
N PRO A 101 4.60 0.07 -2.84
CA PRO A 101 4.69 -0.61 -1.56
C PRO A 101 4.18 -2.05 -1.67
N THR A 102 4.79 -2.96 -0.93
CA THR A 102 4.37 -4.36 -0.88
C THR A 102 3.37 -4.54 0.26
N PHE A 103 2.27 -5.22 -0.04
CA PHE A 103 1.25 -5.58 0.95
C PHE A 103 1.10 -7.09 0.96
N THR A 104 1.20 -7.70 2.15
CA THR A 104 1.16 -9.14 2.32
C THR A 104 0.01 -9.51 3.25
N GLU A 105 -0.78 -10.50 2.85
CA GLU A 105 -1.85 -11.05 3.68
C GLU A 105 -1.31 -11.66 4.97
N GLY A 106 -2.08 -11.56 6.05
CA GLY A 106 -1.75 -12.17 7.33
C GLY A 106 -2.08 -13.67 7.40
N ASP A 107 -3.00 -14.13 6.54
CA ASP A 107 -3.39 -15.54 6.35
C ASP A 107 -3.87 -15.70 4.90
N PRO A 108 -3.47 -16.78 4.17
CA PRO A 108 -3.88 -17.01 2.78
C PRO A 108 -5.40 -17.09 2.56
N ARG A 109 -6.18 -17.39 3.61
CA ARG A 109 -7.65 -17.41 3.56
C ARG A 109 -8.26 -16.00 3.62
N VAL A 110 -7.45 -15.00 4.00
CA VAL A 110 -7.85 -13.60 4.11
C VAL A 110 -6.86 -12.73 3.32
N PRO A 111 -6.86 -12.81 1.99
CA PRO A 111 -5.95 -12.05 1.14
C PRO A 111 -6.27 -10.55 1.18
N ILE A 112 -5.33 -9.74 0.68
CA ILE A 112 -5.60 -8.32 0.38
C ILE A 112 -6.79 -8.24 -0.59
N ASP A 113 -7.74 -7.34 -0.34
CA ASP A 113 -8.95 -7.23 -1.15
C ASP A 113 -8.70 -6.35 -2.39
N ASP A 114 -8.50 -6.98 -3.54
CA ASP A 114 -8.28 -6.29 -4.82
C ASP A 114 -9.56 -5.61 -5.37
N ASN A 115 -10.74 -5.91 -4.81
CA ASN A 115 -11.97 -5.19 -5.15
C ASN A 115 -12.06 -3.82 -4.43
N VAL A 116 -11.23 -3.59 -3.42
CA VAL A 116 -11.12 -2.30 -2.74
C VAL A 116 -9.85 -1.60 -3.23
N PRO A 117 -9.98 -0.55 -4.07
CA PRO A 117 -8.83 0.16 -4.60
C PRO A 117 -7.94 0.75 -3.50
N ALA A 118 -6.63 0.78 -3.75
CA ALA A 118 -5.70 1.50 -2.89
C ALA A 118 -6.02 3.00 -2.88
N THR A 119 -5.85 3.63 -1.73
CA THR A 119 -5.97 5.09 -1.55
C THR A 119 -4.80 5.59 -0.71
N PHE A 120 -4.65 6.89 -0.62
CA PHE A 120 -3.84 7.48 0.44
C PHE A 120 -4.56 7.37 1.79
N ASP A 121 -3.86 7.68 2.88
CA ASP A 121 -4.37 7.59 4.26
C ASP A 121 -5.63 8.44 4.51
N ASP A 122 -5.79 9.56 3.78
CA ASP A 122 -6.97 10.43 3.82
C ASP A 122 -8.13 9.96 2.91
N GLY A 123 -7.96 8.84 2.18
CA GLY A 123 -8.94 8.32 1.23
C GLY A 123 -8.85 8.92 -0.18
N SER A 124 -7.97 9.91 -0.40
CA SER A 124 -7.76 10.48 -1.74
C SER A 124 -6.90 9.55 -2.62
N ILE A 125 -6.95 9.78 -3.94
CA ILE A 125 -6.11 9.10 -4.94
C ILE A 125 -5.09 10.04 -5.58
N ILE A 126 -5.19 11.34 -5.30
CA ILE A 126 -4.26 12.38 -5.75
C ILE A 126 -3.93 13.25 -4.54
N ARG A 127 -2.64 13.58 -4.38
CA ARG A 127 -2.17 14.49 -3.34
C ARG A 127 -1.16 15.47 -3.91
N VAL A 128 -1.37 16.76 -3.70
CA VAL A 128 -0.44 17.81 -4.04
C VAL A 128 0.28 18.28 -2.78
N VAL A 129 1.61 18.34 -2.85
CA VAL A 129 2.47 18.91 -1.80
C VAL A 129 3.13 20.14 -2.39
N PRO A 130 2.67 21.34 -2.04
CA PRO A 130 3.21 22.59 -2.57
C PRO A 130 4.73 22.69 -2.37
N GLY A 131 5.45 23.12 -3.40
CA GLY A 131 6.91 23.23 -3.41
C GLY A 131 7.65 21.89 -3.58
N GLN A 132 6.93 20.75 -3.68
CA GLN A 132 7.56 19.44 -3.87
C GLN A 132 7.04 18.73 -5.14
N GLY A 133 5.73 18.66 -5.32
CA GLY A 133 5.14 17.96 -6.45
C GLY A 133 3.78 17.34 -6.15
N SER A 134 3.36 16.42 -7.01
CA SER A 134 2.09 15.73 -6.90
C SER A 134 2.24 14.21 -6.94
N TYR A 135 1.37 13.53 -6.20
CA TYR A 135 1.29 12.08 -6.11
C TYR A 135 -0.04 11.61 -6.67
N ALA A 136 -0.04 10.47 -7.33
CA ALA A 136 -1.24 9.73 -7.70
C ALA A 136 -1.06 8.25 -7.38
N VAL A 137 -2.07 7.62 -6.80
CA VAL A 137 -2.06 6.19 -6.50
C VAL A 137 -3.03 5.45 -7.42
N LYS A 138 -2.58 4.32 -7.97
CA LYS A 138 -3.40 3.39 -8.75
C LYS A 138 -4.13 2.39 -7.84
N PRO A 139 -5.21 1.73 -8.32
CA PRO A 139 -5.93 0.74 -7.55
C PRO A 139 -5.06 -0.38 -6.96
N ASP A 140 -3.97 -0.74 -7.62
CA ASP A 140 -3.02 -1.78 -7.21
C ASP A 140 -1.99 -1.32 -6.16
N GLY A 141 -2.03 -0.04 -5.75
CA GLY A 141 -1.10 0.56 -4.79
C GLY A 141 0.14 1.18 -5.41
N THR A 142 0.32 1.13 -6.73
CA THR A 142 1.42 1.82 -7.41
C THR A 142 1.24 3.33 -7.30
N VAL A 143 2.24 4.02 -6.78
CA VAL A 143 2.26 5.48 -6.66
C VAL A 143 3.15 6.09 -7.73
N THR A 144 2.66 7.13 -8.39
CA THR A 144 3.44 7.99 -9.28
C THR A 144 3.68 9.32 -8.58
N PHE A 145 4.92 9.78 -8.55
CA PHE A 145 5.32 11.10 -8.07
C PHE A 145 5.82 11.95 -9.24
N LYS A 146 5.24 13.12 -9.43
CA LYS A 146 5.68 14.12 -10.39
C LYS A 146 6.22 15.31 -9.61
N PRO A 147 7.57 15.50 -9.54
CA PRO A 147 8.16 16.61 -8.82
C PRO A 147 7.88 17.95 -9.51
N GLU A 148 7.85 19.04 -8.75
CA GLU A 148 7.99 20.40 -9.30
C GLU A 148 9.40 20.55 -9.87
N LYS A 149 9.55 21.34 -10.94
CA LYS A 149 10.82 21.48 -11.67
C LYS A 149 11.98 21.98 -10.80
N SER A 150 11.68 22.79 -9.80
CA SER A 150 12.67 23.36 -8.87
C SER A 150 12.95 22.46 -7.66
N PHE A 151 12.14 21.42 -7.44
CA PHE A 151 12.29 20.59 -6.25
C PHE A 151 13.48 19.65 -6.35
N THR A 152 14.29 19.62 -5.30
CA THR A 152 15.37 18.65 -5.07
C THR A 152 15.38 18.20 -3.61
N GLY A 153 15.95 17.03 -3.35
CA GLY A 153 15.99 16.41 -2.03
C GLY A 153 14.93 15.34 -1.82
N THR A 154 14.83 14.84 -0.60
CA THR A 154 13.85 13.81 -0.23
C THR A 154 12.50 14.46 0.03
N ALA A 155 11.49 14.02 -0.71
CA ALA A 155 10.12 14.50 -0.56
C ALA A 155 9.48 13.96 0.72
N LYS A 156 8.42 14.62 1.19
CA LYS A 156 7.66 14.24 2.38
C LYS A 156 7.12 12.78 2.29
N GLY A 157 6.86 12.32 1.07
CA GLY A 157 6.25 11.04 0.80
C GLY A 157 4.76 11.00 1.11
N VAL A 158 4.17 9.85 0.83
CA VAL A 158 2.73 9.58 1.03
C VAL A 158 2.54 8.20 1.61
N THR A 159 1.48 8.03 2.39
CA THR A 159 1.08 6.73 2.95
C THR A 159 -0.02 6.13 2.09
N VAL A 160 0.20 4.93 1.59
CA VAL A 160 -0.76 4.12 0.82
C VAL A 160 -1.50 3.19 1.77
N LYS A 161 -2.79 3.10 1.63
CA LYS A 161 -3.70 2.27 2.41
C LYS A 161 -4.32 1.17 1.55
N ARG A 162 -4.30 -0.06 2.03
CA ARG A 162 -5.03 -1.21 1.51
C ARG A 162 -5.83 -1.86 2.65
N VAL A 163 -6.74 -2.75 2.30
CA VAL A 163 -7.50 -3.56 3.26
C VAL A 163 -7.45 -5.04 2.84
N ASP A 164 -7.56 -5.93 3.79
CA ASP A 164 -7.78 -7.36 3.54
C ASP A 164 -9.28 -7.69 3.35
N LYS A 165 -9.60 -8.96 3.07
CA LYS A 165 -10.99 -9.43 2.87
C LYS A 165 -11.86 -9.31 4.13
N ASN A 166 -11.28 -9.14 5.31
CA ASN A 166 -12.00 -8.86 6.56
C ASN A 166 -12.19 -7.36 6.80
N GLY A 167 -11.60 -6.49 5.97
CA GLY A 167 -11.62 -5.05 6.14
C GLY A 167 -10.52 -4.51 7.07
N THR A 168 -9.55 -5.36 7.45
CA THR A 168 -8.40 -4.92 8.26
C THR A 168 -7.51 -4.00 7.43
N VAL A 169 -7.26 -2.80 7.94
CA VAL A 169 -6.44 -1.79 7.26
C VAL A 169 -4.95 -2.11 7.44
N VAL A 170 -4.19 -1.95 6.37
CA VAL A 170 -2.74 -1.99 6.35
C VAL A 170 -2.20 -0.82 5.54
N THR A 171 -1.10 -0.23 5.98
CA THR A 171 -0.51 0.96 5.35
C THR A 171 0.98 0.81 5.15
N ALA A 172 1.50 1.43 4.07
CA ALA A 172 2.92 1.57 3.82
C ALA A 172 3.23 2.91 3.19
N LYS A 173 4.46 3.39 3.35
CA LYS A 173 4.92 4.69 2.87
C LYS A 173 5.69 4.56 1.56
N TYR A 174 5.47 5.51 0.66
CA TYR A 174 6.32 5.76 -0.50
C TYR A 174 7.05 7.09 -0.33
N THR A 175 8.39 7.08 -0.46
CA THR A 175 9.23 8.26 -0.26
C THR A 175 10.20 8.43 -1.43
N PRO A 176 9.93 9.36 -2.38
CA PRO A 176 10.84 9.66 -3.48
C PRO A 176 11.94 10.64 -3.07
N THR A 177 13.13 10.51 -3.69
CA THR A 177 14.22 11.45 -3.59
C THR A 177 14.56 11.99 -4.97
N VAL A 178 14.69 13.31 -5.08
CA VAL A 178 15.04 14.02 -6.32
C VAL A 178 16.46 14.53 -6.22
N VAL A 179 17.32 14.08 -7.12
CA VAL A 179 18.74 14.45 -7.15
C VAL A 179 18.92 15.66 -8.05
N PRO A 180 19.59 16.73 -7.57
CA PRO A 180 19.88 17.90 -8.39
C PRO A 180 20.85 17.54 -9.52
N VAL A 181 20.66 18.17 -10.68
CA VAL A 181 21.57 18.07 -11.82
C VAL A 181 21.97 19.46 -12.25
N THR A 182 23.28 19.73 -12.26
CA THR A 182 23.83 21.05 -12.58
C THR A 182 24.48 21.03 -13.96
N PRO A 183 24.08 21.90 -14.89
CA PRO A 183 24.75 22.06 -16.17
C PRO A 183 26.18 22.60 -16.00
N THR A 184 27.02 22.32 -16.98
CA THR A 184 28.41 22.81 -17.02
C THR A 184 28.63 23.73 -18.22
N ALA A 185 29.61 24.62 -18.10
CA ALA A 185 30.02 25.51 -19.19
C ALA A 185 31.53 25.56 -19.31
N THR A 186 32.03 25.69 -20.53
CA THR A 186 33.44 25.88 -20.84
C THR A 186 33.58 27.26 -21.51
N PRO A 187 34.49 28.15 -21.04
CA PRO A 187 34.71 29.45 -21.64
C PRO A 187 35.29 29.31 -23.06
N ALA A 188 35.08 30.32 -23.87
CA ALA A 188 35.73 30.49 -25.16
C ALA A 188 36.67 31.73 -25.12
N GLU A 189 37.83 31.58 -25.68
CA GLU A 189 38.79 32.67 -25.79
C GLU A 189 39.11 32.90 -27.29
N THR A 190 39.34 34.17 -27.64
CA THR A 190 39.70 34.53 -29.00
C THR A 190 40.83 35.55 -28.95
N THR A 191 41.69 35.58 -29.96
CA THR A 191 42.76 36.55 -30.14
C THR A 191 42.79 36.97 -31.60
N ASP A 192 42.79 38.30 -31.83
CA ASP A 192 42.92 38.87 -33.18
C ASP A 192 43.61 40.24 -33.11
N ILE A 193 43.89 40.81 -34.28
CA ILE A 193 44.53 42.12 -34.38
C ILE A 193 43.59 43.26 -33.93
N GLN A 194 44.18 44.42 -33.64
CA GLN A 194 43.42 45.62 -33.29
C GLN A 194 42.39 46.00 -34.35
N GLY A 195 41.14 46.20 -33.92
CA GLY A 195 40.02 46.58 -34.78
C GLY A 195 39.32 45.42 -35.48
N ALA A 196 39.79 44.19 -35.35
CA ALA A 196 39.13 43.02 -35.92
C ALA A 196 37.92 42.60 -35.06
N THR A 197 36.83 42.23 -35.75
CA THR A 197 35.67 41.62 -35.08
C THR A 197 36.01 40.18 -34.69
N GLN A 198 35.77 39.84 -33.46
CA GLN A 198 36.01 38.50 -32.93
C GLN A 198 34.72 37.82 -32.59
N THR A 199 34.64 36.49 -32.83
CA THR A 199 33.51 35.64 -32.47
C THR A 199 34.00 34.43 -31.66
N GLY A 200 33.35 34.21 -30.56
CA GLY A 200 33.62 33.05 -29.69
C GLY A 200 32.32 32.36 -29.31
N LYS A 201 32.37 31.04 -29.20
CA LYS A 201 31.23 30.26 -28.74
C LYS A 201 31.59 29.44 -27.48
N PRO A 202 31.21 29.92 -26.29
CA PRO A 202 31.28 29.08 -25.10
C PRO A 202 30.49 27.81 -25.27
N GLU A 203 31.00 26.71 -24.74
CA GLU A 203 30.28 25.42 -24.76
C GLU A 203 29.44 25.25 -23.51
N PHE A 204 28.19 24.84 -23.66
CA PHE A 204 27.30 24.51 -22.57
C PHE A 204 26.89 23.02 -22.69
N LYS A 205 26.97 22.28 -21.59
CA LYS A 205 26.57 20.89 -21.53
C LYS A 205 25.53 20.70 -20.43
N GLY A 206 24.55 19.86 -20.67
CA GLY A 206 23.63 19.39 -19.65
C GLY A 206 24.40 18.70 -18.51
N GLY A 207 23.87 18.80 -17.31
CA GLY A 207 24.46 18.12 -16.16
C GLY A 207 24.27 16.61 -16.22
N THR A 208 25.21 15.89 -15.59
CA THR A 208 25.13 14.44 -15.39
C THR A 208 25.30 14.12 -13.90
N VAL A 209 24.71 13.02 -13.46
CA VAL A 209 24.87 12.48 -12.12
C VAL A 209 24.72 10.96 -12.17
N ASP A 210 25.51 10.25 -11.37
CA ASP A 210 25.34 8.82 -11.16
C ASP A 210 24.29 8.58 -10.08
N ILE A 211 23.33 7.70 -10.39
CA ILE A 211 22.34 7.20 -9.43
C ILE A 211 22.40 5.68 -9.43
N ASP A 212 22.93 5.13 -8.36
CA ASP A 212 23.03 3.69 -8.13
C ASP A 212 23.75 2.94 -9.29
N GLY A 213 24.82 3.56 -9.83
CA GLY A 213 25.62 3.00 -10.93
C GLY A 213 25.04 3.30 -12.34
N VAL A 214 23.99 4.10 -12.44
CA VAL A 214 23.40 4.53 -13.71
C VAL A 214 23.61 6.03 -13.89
N GLU A 215 24.33 6.41 -14.96
CA GLU A 215 24.46 7.81 -15.33
C GLU A 215 23.12 8.36 -15.85
N LYS A 216 22.65 9.42 -15.23
CA LYS A 216 21.47 10.20 -15.61
C LYS A 216 21.89 11.60 -16.04
N SER A 217 21.22 12.15 -17.05
CA SER A 217 21.54 13.48 -17.59
C SER A 217 20.29 14.31 -17.87
N VAL A 218 20.47 15.64 -17.83
CA VAL A 218 19.46 16.60 -18.30
C VAL A 218 20.12 17.43 -19.39
N ALA A 219 19.54 17.46 -20.58
CA ALA A 219 20.04 18.25 -21.70
C ALA A 219 19.84 19.76 -21.48
N ILE A 220 20.66 20.58 -22.16
CA ILE A 220 20.39 22.02 -22.28
C ILE A 220 19.04 22.23 -22.97
N ASN A 221 18.30 23.21 -22.47
CA ASN A 221 17.00 23.57 -23.07
C ASN A 221 17.21 24.52 -24.27
N GLU A 222 17.32 23.95 -25.46
CA GLU A 222 17.53 24.71 -26.68
C GLU A 222 16.35 25.65 -27.07
N ALA A 223 15.18 25.45 -26.42
CA ALA A 223 14.04 26.36 -26.62
C ALA A 223 14.21 27.69 -25.87
N VAL A 224 15.17 27.77 -24.95
CA VAL A 224 15.50 28.98 -24.23
C VAL A 224 16.81 29.58 -24.82
N PRO A 225 16.78 30.74 -25.53
CA PRO A 225 17.96 31.34 -26.10
C PRO A 225 19.00 31.70 -25.07
N ALA A 226 20.26 31.62 -25.45
CA ALA A 226 21.37 32.11 -24.61
C ALA A 226 21.30 33.64 -24.44
N THR A 227 21.59 34.10 -23.26
CA THR A 227 21.69 35.53 -22.91
C THR A 227 22.96 35.79 -22.10
N PHE A 228 23.36 37.05 -22.00
CA PHE A 228 24.33 37.47 -21.01
C PHE A 228 23.76 37.35 -19.58
N ASP A 229 24.60 37.51 -18.59
CA ASP A 229 24.28 37.43 -17.15
C ASP A 229 23.18 38.42 -16.69
N ASP A 230 23.03 39.53 -17.41
CA ASP A 230 22.00 40.54 -17.19
C ASP A 230 20.68 40.26 -17.93
N GLY A 231 20.59 39.09 -18.62
CA GLY A 231 19.44 38.69 -19.43
C GLY A 231 19.35 39.33 -20.81
N SER A 232 20.33 40.20 -21.19
CA SER A 232 20.37 40.88 -22.50
C SER A 232 21.02 39.99 -23.58
N THR A 233 20.79 40.31 -24.84
CA THR A 233 21.50 39.72 -26.00
C THR A 233 22.57 40.63 -26.58
N THR A 234 22.68 41.86 -26.06
CA THR A 234 23.69 42.86 -26.42
C THR A 234 24.21 43.52 -25.16
N LYS A 235 25.52 43.57 -25.01
CA LYS A 235 26.17 44.21 -23.87
C LYS A 235 27.27 45.12 -24.35
N THR A 236 27.21 46.41 -24.00
CA THR A 236 28.25 47.41 -24.29
C THR A 236 29.14 47.59 -23.09
N VAL A 237 30.44 47.48 -23.29
CA VAL A 237 31.45 47.75 -22.27
C VAL A 237 32.16 49.04 -22.62
N GLU A 238 31.97 50.09 -21.80
CA GLU A 238 32.51 51.41 -22.06
C GLU A 238 34.04 51.39 -22.09
N GLY A 239 34.64 52.03 -23.13
CA GLY A 239 36.08 52.09 -23.33
C GLY A 239 36.73 50.87 -23.96
N VAL A 240 35.92 49.84 -24.33
CA VAL A 240 36.41 48.61 -24.97
C VAL A 240 35.80 48.39 -26.34
N GLY A 241 34.58 48.76 -26.58
CA GLY A 241 33.86 48.64 -27.84
C GLY A 241 32.39 48.34 -27.61
#